data_32f52949adb83184ce4c074081cb23a2
#
_entry.id   32f52949adb83184ce4c074081cb23a2
#
_cell.length_a   1.000
_cell.length_b   1.000
_cell.length_c   1.000
_cell.angle_alpha   90.00
_cell.angle_beta   90.00
_cell.angle_gamma   90.00
#
_symmetry.space_group_name_H-M   'P 1'
#
loop_
_entity.id
_entity.type
_entity.pdbx_description
1 polymer ?
#
loop_
_entity_poly.entity_id
_entity_poly.type
_entity_poly.pdbx_seq_one_letter_code
_entity_poly.pdbx_strand_id
1 'polypeptide(L)'
;QRYSGISSAPFPHTGIKATQKDFTGALIYSDAGMLNAWWKARTNSSSDKVAMLYNTTSLHDGNRILNKPAVFGVASYQQRAKLLFDELATFIDQLEKSGRNVVVVLIPEHGAGLRGDKMQISGMRELPSPSITHIPVAVKLIGPEMQRSDGVSHISEASSHEAISQLLANIFEQKVFDTKSYSAAQLSSNLPQTALVSQNEGSTVIKIEEDFFITLDQKNWSPYPTQ
;
A
#
# COMPACT_ATOMS: atom_id res chain seq x y z
N GLN A 1 -6.23 -16.19 -6.85
CA GLN A 1 -5.67 -17.13 -5.84
C GLN A 1 -5.11 -18.42 -6.46
N ARG A 2 -5.58 -18.90 -7.61
CA ARG A 2 -5.09 -20.15 -8.25
C ARG A 2 -3.65 -20.10 -8.75
N TYR A 3 -3.05 -18.92 -8.85
CA TYR A 3 -1.71 -18.74 -9.45
C TYR A 3 -0.64 -18.30 -8.44
N SER A 4 -1.00 -17.97 -7.20
CA SER A 4 -0.06 -17.39 -6.24
C SER A 4 0.60 -18.40 -5.31
N GLY A 5 0.11 -19.63 -5.22
CA GLY A 5 0.55 -20.59 -4.20
C GLY A 5 0.28 -20.14 -2.77
N ILE A 6 -0.47 -19.05 -2.60
CA ILE A 6 -0.82 -18.51 -1.28
C ILE A 6 -2.05 -19.27 -0.77
N SER A 7 -1.89 -19.98 0.33
CA SER A 7 -3.05 -20.46 1.08
C SER A 7 -3.63 -19.31 1.89
N SER A 8 -4.84 -18.86 1.55
CA SER A 8 -5.57 -17.89 2.36
C SER A 8 -6.46 -18.64 3.32
N ALA A 9 -6.21 -18.51 4.63
CA ALA A 9 -7.23 -18.73 5.63
C ALA A 9 -7.73 -17.36 6.09
N PRO A 10 -9.05 -17.10 6.12
CA PRO A 10 -9.55 -15.92 6.80
C PRO A 10 -9.08 -15.99 8.25
N PHE A 11 -8.33 -14.98 8.66
CA PHE A 11 -7.84 -14.95 10.04
C PHE A 11 -9.04 -14.70 10.97
N PRO A 12 -9.29 -15.53 11.98
CA PRO A 12 -10.44 -15.35 12.84
C PRO A 12 -10.33 -14.02 13.59
N HIS A 13 -11.36 -13.21 13.47
CA HIS A 13 -11.46 -11.92 14.16
C HIS A 13 -12.11 -12.03 15.56
N THR A 14 -12.36 -13.24 16.03
CA THR A 14 -12.96 -13.50 17.35
C THR A 14 -12.13 -12.86 18.47
N GLY A 15 -12.75 -12.00 19.25
CA GLY A 15 -12.11 -11.26 20.34
C GLY A 15 -11.37 -9.99 19.90
N ILE A 16 -11.33 -9.68 18.62
CA ILE A 16 -10.73 -8.44 18.12
C ILE A 16 -11.79 -7.33 18.14
N LYS A 17 -11.43 -6.17 18.66
CA LYS A 17 -12.31 -5.01 18.76
C LYS A 17 -12.54 -4.39 17.37
N ALA A 18 -13.79 -4.14 17.02
CA ALA A 18 -14.12 -3.30 15.89
C ALA A 18 -13.81 -1.82 16.20
N THR A 19 -13.20 -1.13 15.26
CA THR A 19 -12.83 0.30 15.35
C THR A 19 -13.61 1.17 14.38
N GLN A 20 -14.13 0.58 13.33
CA GLN A 20 -14.87 1.27 12.28
C GLN A 20 -16.09 0.45 11.87
N LYS A 21 -16.96 1.05 11.09
CA LYS A 21 -18.03 0.40 10.32
C LYS A 21 -18.07 0.97 8.91
N ASP A 22 -18.47 0.16 7.96
CA ASP A 22 -18.67 0.58 6.58
C ASP A 22 -20.00 1.31 6.38
N PHE A 23 -20.34 1.67 5.13
CA PHE A 23 -21.57 2.36 4.77
C PHE A 23 -22.82 1.47 4.94
N THR A 24 -22.67 0.13 4.96
CA THR A 24 -23.76 -0.81 5.22
C THR A 24 -23.98 -1.06 6.71
N GLY A 25 -23.06 -0.61 7.55
CA GLY A 25 -23.05 -0.85 8.99
C GLY A 25 -22.24 -2.08 9.41
N ALA A 26 -21.62 -2.80 8.49
CA ALA A 26 -20.76 -3.92 8.80
C ALA A 26 -19.51 -3.46 9.56
N LEU A 27 -19.12 -4.24 10.56
CA LEU A 27 -18.00 -3.90 11.43
C LEU A 27 -16.65 -4.13 10.75
N ILE A 28 -15.74 -3.20 10.93
CA ILE A 28 -14.35 -3.28 10.51
C ILE A 28 -13.50 -3.34 11.78
N TYR A 29 -12.68 -4.38 11.86
CA TYR A 29 -11.89 -4.68 13.05
C TYR A 29 -10.57 -3.91 13.04
N SER A 30 -10.00 -3.67 14.22
CA SER A 30 -8.71 -2.99 14.38
C SER A 30 -7.61 -3.70 13.59
N ASP A 31 -6.90 -2.96 12.76
CA ASP A 31 -5.73 -3.46 12.04
C ASP A 31 -4.64 -3.94 13.01
N ALA A 32 -4.39 -3.20 14.10
CA ALA A 32 -3.47 -3.64 15.15
C ALA A 32 -3.92 -4.95 15.80
N GLY A 33 -5.23 -5.11 16.05
CA GLY A 33 -5.78 -6.35 16.61
C GLY A 33 -5.56 -7.53 15.67
N MET A 34 -5.83 -7.37 14.37
CA MET A 34 -5.63 -8.41 13.36
C MET A 34 -4.16 -8.77 13.20
N LEU A 35 -3.29 -7.78 13.10
CA LEU A 35 -1.84 -7.98 12.95
C LEU A 35 -1.23 -8.63 14.19
N ASN A 36 -1.64 -8.24 15.40
CA ASN A 36 -1.20 -8.86 16.64
C ASN A 36 -1.64 -10.32 16.77
N ALA A 37 -2.88 -10.63 16.37
CA ALA A 37 -3.38 -12.00 16.38
C ALA A 37 -2.59 -12.87 15.39
N TRP A 38 -2.32 -12.35 14.19
CA TRP A 38 -1.45 -13.01 13.22
C TRP A 38 -0.03 -13.20 13.77
N TRP A 39 0.56 -12.18 14.38
CA TRP A 39 1.90 -12.24 14.95
C TRP A 39 2.03 -13.31 16.03
N LYS A 40 1.04 -13.40 16.92
CA LYS A 40 0.97 -14.44 17.93
C LYS A 40 0.94 -15.85 17.33
N ALA A 41 0.17 -16.04 16.26
CA ALA A 41 0.15 -17.31 15.53
C ALA A 41 1.49 -17.58 14.85
N ARG A 42 2.10 -16.53 14.23
CA ARG A 42 3.41 -16.61 13.57
C ARG A 42 4.55 -17.01 14.52
N THR A 43 4.58 -16.44 15.72
CA THR A 43 5.63 -16.75 16.72
C THR A 43 5.53 -18.17 17.26
N ASN A 44 4.35 -18.77 17.18
CA ASN A 44 4.13 -20.18 17.55
C ASN A 44 4.33 -21.17 16.39
N SER A 45 4.62 -20.67 15.19
CA SER A 45 4.86 -21.51 14.00
C SER A 45 6.31 -21.93 13.91
N SER A 46 6.55 -23.18 13.49
CA SER A 46 7.89 -23.72 13.20
C SER A 46 8.46 -23.26 11.86
N SER A 47 7.72 -22.53 11.03
CA SER A 47 8.19 -22.09 9.73
C SER A 47 9.26 -21.00 9.87
N ASP A 48 10.41 -21.20 9.26
CA ASP A 48 11.51 -20.22 9.30
C ASP A 48 11.21 -19.00 8.46
N LYS A 49 10.63 -19.20 7.27
CA LYS A 49 10.32 -18.16 6.29
C LYS A 49 8.82 -18.09 6.04
N VAL A 50 8.28 -16.90 6.03
CA VAL A 50 6.85 -16.66 5.78
C VAL A 50 6.71 -15.39 4.95
N ALA A 51 5.83 -15.41 3.97
CA ALA A 51 5.29 -14.23 3.32
C ALA A 51 3.85 -14.01 3.79
N MET A 52 3.51 -12.79 4.18
CA MET A 52 2.17 -12.39 4.56
C MET A 52 1.67 -11.30 3.60
N LEU A 53 0.49 -11.50 3.05
CA LEU A 53 -0.28 -10.44 2.41
C LEU A 53 -1.42 -10.05 3.36
N TYR A 54 -1.41 -8.82 3.80
CA TYR A 54 -2.47 -8.23 4.62
C TYR A 54 -3.19 -7.15 3.82
N ASN A 55 -4.45 -7.38 3.51
CA ASN A 55 -5.31 -6.39 2.85
C ASN A 55 -6.25 -5.76 3.89
N THR A 56 -6.08 -4.47 4.14
CA THR A 56 -6.95 -3.70 5.04
C THR A 56 -8.02 -2.96 4.27
N THR A 57 -9.21 -2.88 4.83
CA THR A 57 -10.32 -2.06 4.31
C THR A 57 -10.52 -0.78 5.10
N SER A 58 -9.63 -0.43 6.02
CA SER A 58 -9.79 0.71 6.93
C SER A 58 -9.90 2.07 6.24
N LEU A 59 -9.34 2.20 5.04
CA LEU A 59 -9.44 3.44 4.24
C LEU A 59 -10.52 3.38 3.15
N HIS A 60 -11.28 2.30 3.04
CA HIS A 60 -12.34 2.20 2.05
C HIS A 60 -13.37 3.32 2.22
N ASP A 61 -13.90 3.82 1.11
CA ASP A 61 -14.87 4.91 1.10
C ASP A 61 -16.13 4.57 1.89
N GLY A 62 -16.70 5.60 2.55
CA GLY A 62 -17.90 5.44 3.36
C GLY A 62 -17.67 4.88 4.76
N ASN A 63 -16.47 4.40 5.07
CA ASN A 63 -16.13 3.92 6.40
C ASN A 63 -16.15 5.05 7.44
N ARG A 64 -16.53 4.71 8.68
CA ARG A 64 -16.62 5.66 9.80
C ARG A 64 -16.03 5.06 11.07
N ILE A 65 -15.30 5.88 11.82
CA ILE A 65 -14.76 5.46 13.12
C ILE A 65 -15.92 5.33 14.11
N LEU A 66 -15.95 4.23 14.84
CA LEU A 66 -16.94 3.98 15.88
C LEU A 66 -16.74 4.93 17.07
N ASN A 67 -17.85 5.29 17.73
CA ASN A 67 -17.85 6.14 18.94
C ASN A 67 -17.21 7.54 18.74
N LYS A 68 -17.18 8.01 17.50
CA LYS A 68 -16.80 9.39 17.18
C LYS A 68 -17.92 10.08 16.42
N PRO A 69 -18.04 11.43 16.48
CA PRO A 69 -18.96 12.17 15.63
C PRO A 69 -18.74 11.82 14.17
N ALA A 70 -19.81 11.77 13.39
CA ALA A 70 -19.73 11.51 11.97
C ALA A 70 -19.01 12.66 11.27
N VAL A 71 -17.95 12.34 10.54
CA VAL A 71 -17.19 13.25 9.67
C VAL A 71 -17.19 12.65 8.27
N PHE A 72 -17.19 13.50 7.26
CA PHE A 72 -17.29 13.07 5.86
C PHE A 72 -16.13 13.61 5.02
N GLY A 73 -15.99 13.06 3.81
CA GLY A 73 -15.01 13.51 2.82
C GLY A 73 -13.58 13.45 3.34
N VAL A 74 -12.80 14.46 3.00
CA VAL A 74 -11.35 14.54 3.33
C VAL A 74 -11.08 14.41 4.82
N ALA A 75 -11.87 15.05 5.68
CA ALA A 75 -11.67 14.98 7.13
C ALA A 75 -11.88 13.57 7.69
N SER A 76 -12.88 12.83 7.18
CA SER A 76 -13.08 11.42 7.54
C SER A 76 -11.90 10.56 7.10
N TYR A 77 -11.44 10.74 5.87
CA TYR A 77 -10.28 10.02 5.36
C TYR A 77 -9.03 10.27 6.21
N GLN A 78 -8.74 11.52 6.52
CA GLN A 78 -7.57 11.89 7.36
C GLN A 78 -7.62 11.25 8.74
N GLN A 79 -8.79 11.22 9.39
CA GLN A 79 -8.94 10.57 10.69
C GLN A 79 -8.70 9.06 10.61
N ARG A 80 -9.21 8.41 9.57
CA ARG A 80 -9.02 6.96 9.36
C ARG A 80 -7.59 6.63 8.98
N ALA A 81 -6.97 7.45 8.13
CA ALA A 81 -5.57 7.31 7.76
C ALA A 81 -4.65 7.43 8.99
N LYS A 82 -4.92 8.45 9.85
CA LYS A 82 -4.17 8.57 11.11
C LYS A 82 -4.32 7.33 11.97
N LEU A 83 -5.53 6.81 12.15
CA LEU A 83 -5.76 5.59 12.94
C LEU A 83 -4.99 4.40 12.35
N LEU A 84 -5.08 4.17 11.04
CA LEU A 84 -4.37 3.09 10.36
C LEU A 84 -2.85 3.22 10.54
N PHE A 85 -2.30 4.40 10.33
CA PHE A 85 -0.85 4.60 10.48
C PHE A 85 -0.37 4.47 11.92
N ASP A 86 -1.14 4.91 12.91
CA ASP A 86 -0.84 4.70 14.32
C ASP A 86 -0.83 3.18 14.65
N GLU A 87 -1.79 2.42 14.11
CA GLU A 87 -1.86 0.97 14.29
C GLU A 87 -0.73 0.23 13.57
N LEU A 88 -0.39 0.64 12.34
CA LEU A 88 0.75 0.07 11.59
C LEU A 88 2.09 0.39 12.27
N ALA A 89 2.28 1.61 12.77
CA ALA A 89 3.49 1.99 13.50
C ALA A 89 3.69 1.09 14.72
N THR A 90 2.62 0.83 15.48
CA THR A 90 2.66 -0.09 16.65
C THR A 90 3.11 -1.49 16.24
N PHE A 91 2.63 -1.98 15.09
CA PHE A 91 3.04 -3.29 14.59
C PHE A 91 4.49 -3.30 14.08
N ILE A 92 4.93 -2.25 13.40
CA ILE A 92 6.32 -2.09 12.95
C ILE A 92 7.27 -2.07 14.15
N ASP A 93 6.95 -1.35 15.22
CA ASP A 93 7.72 -1.35 16.46
C ASP A 93 7.84 -2.76 17.07
N GLN A 94 6.79 -3.55 16.99
CA GLN A 94 6.79 -4.95 17.43
C GLN A 94 7.73 -5.81 16.57
N LEU A 95 7.72 -5.60 15.26
CA LEU A 95 8.63 -6.29 14.33
C LEU A 95 10.09 -5.91 14.62
N GLU A 96 10.38 -4.63 14.86
CA GLU A 96 11.72 -4.15 15.21
C GLU A 96 12.27 -4.81 16.48
N LYS A 97 11.41 -5.00 17.48
CA LYS A 97 11.77 -5.66 18.75
C LYS A 97 11.85 -7.17 18.66
N SER A 98 11.45 -7.77 17.56
CA SER A 98 11.33 -9.23 17.41
C SER A 98 12.66 -9.96 17.21
N GLY A 99 13.72 -9.25 16.84
CA GLY A 99 14.99 -9.83 16.44
C GLY A 99 14.95 -10.60 15.11
N ARG A 100 13.87 -10.48 14.32
CA ARG A 100 13.70 -11.14 13.03
C ARG A 100 14.08 -10.24 11.88
N ASN A 101 14.55 -10.85 10.79
CA ASN A 101 14.73 -10.18 9.50
C ASN A 101 13.38 -10.06 8.80
N VAL A 102 12.93 -8.85 8.51
CA VAL A 102 11.62 -8.60 7.90
C VAL A 102 11.74 -7.53 6.82
N VAL A 103 11.10 -7.77 5.68
CA VAL A 103 10.82 -6.75 4.67
C VAL A 103 9.35 -6.37 4.81
N VAL A 104 9.09 -5.11 5.12
CA VAL A 104 7.74 -4.55 5.15
C VAL A 104 7.54 -3.74 3.87
N VAL A 105 6.50 -4.06 3.11
CA VAL A 105 6.09 -3.32 1.92
C VAL A 105 4.68 -2.79 2.13
N LEU A 106 4.52 -1.48 2.05
CA LEU A 106 3.23 -0.81 2.13
C LEU A 106 2.85 -0.31 0.74
N ILE A 107 1.74 -0.83 0.21
CA ILE A 107 1.25 -0.51 -1.13
C ILE A 107 -0.25 -0.24 -1.03
N PRO A 108 -0.72 1.01 -1.20
CA PRO A 108 -2.14 1.26 -1.45
C PRO A 108 -2.59 0.58 -2.74
N GLU A 109 -3.80 0.05 -2.77
CA GLU A 109 -4.38 -0.56 -3.96
C GLU A 109 -4.63 0.50 -5.05
N HIS A 110 -5.13 1.66 -4.62
CA HIS A 110 -5.39 2.84 -5.47
C HIS A 110 -5.46 4.11 -4.61
N GLY A 111 -5.45 5.25 -5.26
CA GLY A 111 -5.71 6.55 -4.64
C GLY A 111 -7.20 6.73 -4.31
N ALA A 112 -7.50 7.62 -3.39
CA ALA A 112 -8.86 7.80 -2.91
C ALA A 112 -9.72 8.78 -3.73
N GLY A 113 -9.13 9.56 -4.65
CA GLY A 113 -9.86 10.51 -5.48
C GLY A 113 -10.71 11.51 -4.69
N LEU A 114 -10.30 11.90 -3.47
CA LEU A 114 -11.10 12.60 -2.47
C LEU A 114 -11.69 13.94 -2.93
N ARG A 115 -11.06 14.59 -3.89
CA ARG A 115 -11.48 15.89 -4.41
C ARG A 115 -12.16 15.80 -5.78
N GLY A 116 -12.07 14.62 -6.40
CA GLY A 116 -12.37 14.47 -7.82
C GLY A 116 -11.38 15.23 -8.70
N ASP A 117 -11.75 15.40 -9.94
CA ASP A 117 -11.06 16.21 -10.94
C ASP A 117 -12.07 16.79 -11.94
N LYS A 118 -11.63 17.36 -13.04
CA LYS A 118 -12.55 17.91 -14.07
C LYS A 118 -13.37 16.85 -14.83
N MET A 119 -12.97 15.59 -14.75
CA MET A 119 -13.59 14.47 -15.47
C MET A 119 -14.44 13.59 -14.55
N GLN A 120 -14.15 13.55 -13.26
CA GLN A 120 -14.83 12.70 -12.29
C GLN A 120 -15.11 13.45 -10.99
N ILE A 121 -16.26 13.23 -10.41
CA ILE A 121 -16.60 13.76 -9.08
C ILE A 121 -15.84 12.98 -7.98
N SER A 122 -15.80 13.59 -6.79
CA SER A 122 -15.17 13.01 -5.60
C SER A 122 -15.59 11.55 -5.35
N GLY A 123 -14.62 10.67 -5.18
CA GLY A 123 -14.83 9.25 -4.89
C GLY A 123 -15.10 8.37 -6.12
N MET A 124 -15.30 8.95 -7.31
CA MET A 124 -15.42 8.16 -8.54
C MET A 124 -14.07 7.63 -8.99
N ARG A 125 -14.05 6.42 -9.57
CA ARG A 125 -12.86 5.68 -9.99
C ARG A 125 -13.00 5.04 -11.37
N GLU A 126 -13.99 5.53 -12.15
CA GLU A 126 -14.27 5.00 -13.48
C GLU A 126 -13.17 5.32 -14.49
N LEU A 127 -12.55 6.49 -14.35
CA LEU A 127 -11.40 6.86 -15.16
C LEU A 127 -10.11 6.69 -14.35
N PRO A 128 -9.07 6.07 -14.94
CA PRO A 128 -7.79 5.83 -14.26
C PRO A 128 -6.94 7.11 -14.16
N SER A 129 -7.47 8.12 -13.48
CA SER A 129 -6.82 9.42 -13.31
C SER A 129 -5.58 9.34 -12.43
N PRO A 130 -4.66 10.31 -12.51
CA PRO A 130 -3.47 10.36 -11.66
C PRO A 130 -3.79 10.31 -10.16
N SER A 131 -4.90 10.90 -9.74
CA SER A 131 -5.34 10.88 -8.33
C SER A 131 -5.76 9.49 -7.83
N ILE A 132 -6.02 8.57 -8.75
CA ILE A 132 -6.38 7.16 -8.46
C ILE A 132 -5.17 6.25 -8.64
N THR A 133 -4.34 6.49 -9.64
CA THR A 133 -3.27 5.57 -10.04
C THR A 133 -1.89 5.91 -9.47
N HIS A 134 -1.68 7.17 -9.09
CA HIS A 134 -0.42 7.60 -8.49
C HIS A 134 -0.47 7.40 -6.97
N ILE A 135 0.01 6.25 -6.52
CA ILE A 135 0.01 5.84 -5.11
C ILE A 135 1.41 5.90 -4.51
N PRO A 136 1.55 6.28 -3.23
CA PRO A 136 2.83 6.20 -2.54
C PRO A 136 3.11 4.75 -2.13
N VAL A 137 4.33 4.28 -2.35
CA VAL A 137 4.79 2.98 -1.89
C VAL A 137 5.94 3.18 -0.92
N ALA A 138 5.98 2.39 0.15
CA ALA A 138 7.08 2.41 1.09
C ALA A 138 7.62 1.00 1.35
N VAL A 139 8.95 0.89 1.44
CA VAL A 139 9.63 -0.35 1.81
C VAL A 139 10.54 -0.09 3.00
N LYS A 140 10.43 -0.94 4.01
CA LYS A 140 11.27 -0.89 5.22
C LYS A 140 11.92 -2.24 5.46
N LEU A 141 13.23 -2.22 5.67
CA LEU A 141 14.00 -3.37 6.10
C LEU A 141 14.18 -3.33 7.63
N ILE A 142 13.87 -4.41 8.28
CA ILE A 142 13.96 -4.59 9.74
C ILE A 142 14.82 -5.82 10.00
N GLY A 143 15.77 -5.68 10.91
CA GLY A 143 16.59 -6.79 11.35
C GLY A 143 17.51 -6.38 12.50
N PRO A 144 18.02 -7.35 13.29
CA PRO A 144 18.96 -7.05 14.35
C PRO A 144 20.22 -6.41 13.78
N GLU A 145 20.62 -5.30 14.38
CA GLU A 145 21.86 -4.57 14.02
C GLU A 145 21.89 -4.06 12.56
N MET A 146 20.72 -4.00 11.88
CA MET A 146 20.66 -3.46 10.52
C MET A 146 21.08 -1.99 10.47
N GLN A 147 22.05 -1.70 9.63
CA GLN A 147 22.56 -0.36 9.41
C GLN A 147 22.28 0.08 7.98
N ARG A 148 21.67 1.23 7.85
CA ARG A 148 21.54 1.91 6.57
C ARG A 148 22.66 2.94 6.42
N SER A 149 23.41 2.86 5.32
CA SER A 149 24.56 3.74 5.07
C SER A 149 24.17 5.14 4.60
N ASP A 150 22.92 5.30 4.14
CA ASP A 150 22.38 6.55 3.59
C ASP A 150 21.03 6.93 4.25
N GLY A 151 20.50 8.08 3.88
CA GLY A 151 19.17 8.52 4.30
C GLY A 151 18.03 7.73 3.64
N VAL A 152 16.79 8.18 3.84
CA VAL A 152 15.64 7.66 3.09
C VAL A 152 15.84 7.99 1.61
N SER A 153 15.81 6.97 0.75
CA SER A 153 15.80 7.18 -0.70
C SER A 153 14.37 7.47 -1.14
N HIS A 154 14.21 8.53 -1.91
CA HIS A 154 12.93 8.89 -2.53
C HIS A 154 13.03 8.67 -4.02
N ILE A 155 12.08 7.91 -4.57
CA ILE A 155 11.96 7.64 -6.00
C ILE A 155 10.73 8.40 -6.47
N SER A 156 10.93 9.38 -7.34
CA SER A 156 9.88 10.24 -7.90
C SER A 156 9.41 9.78 -9.28
N GLU A 157 10.21 8.94 -9.93
CA GLU A 157 9.91 8.42 -11.25
C GLU A 157 8.70 7.47 -11.19
N ALA A 158 7.84 7.56 -12.20
CA ALA A 158 6.70 6.67 -12.32
C ALA A 158 7.17 5.21 -12.47
N SER A 159 6.62 4.35 -11.65
CA SER A 159 6.97 2.92 -11.60
C SER A 159 5.73 2.05 -11.41
N SER A 160 5.92 0.75 -11.32
CA SER A 160 4.84 -0.22 -11.18
C SER A 160 5.22 -1.31 -10.17
N HIS A 161 4.36 -2.34 -10.04
CA HIS A 161 4.69 -3.53 -9.25
C HIS A 161 5.96 -4.25 -9.74
N GLU A 162 6.36 -4.06 -11.00
CA GLU A 162 7.61 -4.58 -11.53
C GLU A 162 8.81 -3.99 -10.79
N ALA A 163 8.80 -2.68 -10.52
CA ALA A 163 9.84 -2.03 -9.72
C ALA A 163 9.90 -2.57 -8.29
N ILE A 164 8.76 -2.89 -7.69
CA ILE A 164 8.72 -3.52 -6.35
C ILE A 164 9.33 -4.92 -6.41
N SER A 165 9.01 -5.70 -7.44
CA SER A 165 9.56 -7.03 -7.64
C SER A 165 11.07 -6.98 -7.83
N GLN A 166 11.57 -6.03 -8.63
CA GLN A 166 13.00 -5.81 -8.81
C GLN A 166 13.68 -5.36 -7.52
N LEU A 167 13.06 -4.45 -6.76
CA LEU A 167 13.61 -4.03 -5.46
C LEU A 167 13.72 -5.20 -4.47
N LEU A 168 12.71 -6.06 -4.42
CA LEU A 168 12.78 -7.27 -3.59
C LEU A 168 13.90 -8.21 -4.06
N ALA A 169 14.07 -8.40 -5.37
CA ALA A 169 15.18 -9.17 -5.91
C ALA A 169 16.53 -8.58 -5.48
N ASN A 170 16.73 -7.28 -5.63
CA ASN A 170 17.95 -6.60 -5.20
C ASN A 170 18.25 -6.82 -3.70
N ILE A 171 17.22 -6.75 -2.85
CA ILE A 171 17.36 -6.99 -1.40
C ILE A 171 17.90 -8.40 -1.12
N PHE A 172 17.39 -9.41 -1.84
CA PHE A 172 17.82 -10.80 -1.67
C PHE A 172 19.19 -11.07 -2.31
N GLU A 173 19.45 -10.55 -3.50
CA GLU A 173 20.71 -10.74 -4.22
C GLU A 173 21.90 -10.10 -3.50
N GLN A 174 21.70 -8.91 -2.94
CA GLN A 174 22.74 -8.23 -2.14
C GLN A 174 22.87 -8.78 -0.72
N LYS A 175 22.06 -9.76 -0.34
CA LYS A 175 22.11 -10.44 0.98
C LYS A 175 22.14 -9.45 2.14
N VAL A 176 21.32 -8.39 2.07
CA VAL A 176 21.35 -7.26 3.01
C VAL A 176 21.20 -7.68 4.47
N PHE A 177 20.50 -8.76 4.74
CA PHE A 177 20.33 -9.29 6.09
C PHE A 177 21.55 -10.07 6.58
N ASP A 178 22.39 -10.62 5.70
CA ASP A 178 23.63 -11.30 6.07
C ASP A 178 24.72 -10.27 6.35
N THR A 179 24.81 -9.24 5.51
CA THR A 179 25.77 -8.14 5.65
C THR A 179 25.38 -7.16 6.75
N LYS A 180 24.11 -7.12 7.15
CA LYS A 180 23.51 -6.17 8.11
C LYS A 180 23.72 -4.71 7.73
N SER A 181 24.01 -4.42 6.47
CA SER A 181 24.24 -3.08 5.94
C SER A 181 23.70 -2.95 4.53
N TYR A 182 23.16 -1.80 4.20
CA TYR A 182 22.66 -1.50 2.86
C TYR A 182 22.63 0.01 2.58
N SER A 183 22.64 0.35 1.30
CA SER A 183 22.32 1.67 0.77
C SER A 183 20.96 1.62 0.10
N ALA A 184 20.02 2.45 0.53
CA ALA A 184 18.71 2.52 -0.09
C ALA A 184 18.80 3.01 -1.55
N ALA A 185 19.71 3.95 -1.83
CA ALA A 185 19.96 4.44 -3.18
C ALA A 185 20.52 3.33 -4.09
N GLN A 186 21.44 2.51 -3.59
CA GLN A 186 21.98 1.38 -4.36
C GLN A 186 20.93 0.31 -4.64
N LEU A 187 20.09 -0.03 -3.66
CA LEU A 187 19.01 -1.00 -3.83
C LEU A 187 17.97 -0.54 -4.87
N SER A 188 17.78 0.76 -5.03
CA SER A 188 16.80 1.35 -5.95
C SER A 188 17.38 1.86 -7.28
N SER A 189 18.69 1.68 -7.54
CA SER A 189 19.38 2.34 -8.67
C SER A 189 18.96 1.85 -10.06
N ASN A 190 18.38 0.67 -10.18
CA ASN A 190 18.04 0.02 -11.46
C ASN A 190 16.57 -0.39 -11.55
N LEU A 191 15.68 0.31 -10.82
CA LEU A 191 14.27 -0.03 -10.86
C LEU A 191 13.64 0.36 -12.19
N PRO A 192 12.80 -0.51 -12.78
CA PRO A 192 12.12 -0.20 -14.02
C PRO A 192 11.13 0.94 -13.83
N GLN A 193 11.09 1.81 -14.81
CA GLN A 193 10.15 2.90 -14.92
C GLN A 193 8.99 2.52 -15.85
N THR A 194 7.86 3.19 -15.73
CA THR A 194 6.71 3.01 -16.62
C THR A 194 6.28 4.35 -17.22
N ALA A 195 6.00 4.35 -18.51
CA ALA A 195 5.38 5.49 -19.19
C ALA A 195 3.84 5.39 -19.14
N LEU A 196 3.30 4.17 -19.03
CA LEU A 196 1.86 3.94 -18.91
C LEU A 196 1.41 4.26 -17.48
N VAL A 197 0.49 5.20 -17.35
CA VAL A 197 -0.07 5.57 -16.04
C VAL A 197 -1.10 4.54 -15.61
N SER A 198 -2.10 4.26 -16.43
CA SER A 198 -3.16 3.31 -16.09
C SER A 198 -4.09 2.98 -17.25
N GLN A 199 -4.72 1.83 -17.14
CA GLN A 199 -5.75 1.36 -18.05
C GLN A 199 -6.91 0.73 -17.27
N ASN A 200 -8.14 1.02 -17.69
CA ASN A 200 -9.38 0.37 -17.27
C ASN A 200 -10.10 -0.15 -18.52
N GLU A 201 -11.19 -0.92 -18.35
CA GLU A 201 -11.90 -1.63 -19.45
C GLU A 201 -12.24 -0.77 -20.67
N GLY A 202 -12.51 0.50 -20.53
CA GLY A 202 -12.89 1.39 -21.63
C GLY A 202 -11.98 2.59 -21.80
N SER A 203 -10.96 2.76 -20.97
CA SER A 203 -10.15 3.97 -20.97
C SER A 203 -8.70 3.70 -20.67
N THR A 204 -7.82 4.51 -21.26
CA THR A 204 -6.38 4.49 -20.95
C THR A 204 -5.92 5.93 -20.72
N VAL A 205 -5.16 6.13 -19.66
CA VAL A 205 -4.52 7.41 -19.36
C VAL A 205 -3.00 7.21 -19.43
N ILE A 206 -2.32 8.08 -20.16
CA ILE A 206 -0.86 8.10 -20.26
C ILE A 206 -0.32 9.47 -19.88
N LYS A 207 0.92 9.51 -19.42
CA LYS A 207 1.68 10.73 -19.24
C LYS A 207 2.70 10.86 -20.38
N ILE A 208 2.72 12.00 -21.05
CA ILE A 208 3.74 12.38 -22.04
C ILE A 208 4.34 13.68 -21.55
N GLU A 209 5.63 13.66 -21.26
CA GLU A 209 6.31 14.77 -20.57
C GLU A 209 5.58 15.16 -19.28
N GLU A 210 5.02 16.36 -19.18
CA GLU A 210 4.28 16.81 -18.00
C GLU A 210 2.74 16.72 -18.17
N ASP A 211 2.25 16.37 -19.36
CA ASP A 211 0.85 16.36 -19.69
C ASP A 211 0.26 14.95 -19.64
N PHE A 212 -1.00 14.88 -19.25
CA PHE A 212 -1.77 13.64 -19.28
C PHE A 212 -2.75 13.63 -20.43
N PHE A 213 -2.91 12.45 -21.04
CA PHE A 213 -3.82 12.22 -22.14
C PHE A 213 -4.69 11.01 -21.83
N ILE A 214 -5.93 11.06 -22.28
CA ILE A 214 -6.90 9.97 -22.14
C ILE A 214 -7.44 9.55 -23.50
N THR A 215 -7.66 8.26 -23.67
CA THR A 215 -8.53 7.69 -24.70
C THR A 215 -9.66 6.90 -24.06
N LEU A 216 -10.86 7.08 -24.60
CA LEU A 216 -12.06 6.33 -24.19
C LEU A 216 -12.50 5.29 -25.22
N ASP A 217 -11.87 5.27 -26.39
CA ASP A 217 -12.17 4.37 -27.51
C ASP A 217 -10.95 3.65 -28.06
N GLN A 218 -9.80 3.82 -27.39
CA GLN A 218 -8.48 3.29 -27.77
C GLN A 218 -7.98 3.78 -29.15
N LYS A 219 -8.56 4.83 -29.68
CA LYS A 219 -8.22 5.39 -31.02
C LYS A 219 -7.91 6.87 -30.94
N ASN A 220 -8.76 7.64 -30.27
CA ASN A 220 -8.67 9.08 -30.20
C ASN A 220 -8.16 9.51 -28.82
N TRP A 221 -7.13 10.34 -28.81
CA TRP A 221 -6.54 10.86 -27.60
C TRP A 221 -6.94 12.31 -27.38
N SER A 222 -7.29 12.63 -26.15
CA SER A 222 -7.61 13.97 -25.70
C SER A 222 -6.79 14.33 -24.48
N PRO A 223 -6.45 15.61 -24.27
CA PRO A 223 -5.81 16.04 -23.02
C PRO A 223 -6.66 15.66 -21.81
N TYR A 224 -6.03 15.12 -20.77
CA TYR A 224 -6.67 14.87 -19.49
C TYR A 224 -6.44 16.08 -18.57
N PRO A 225 -7.48 16.84 -18.23
CA PRO A 225 -7.34 18.02 -17.39
C PRO A 225 -7.15 17.61 -15.92
N THR A 226 -5.91 17.65 -15.46
CA THR A 226 -5.53 17.24 -14.08
C THR A 226 -5.96 18.24 -13.00
N GLN A 227 -6.30 19.48 -13.36
CA GLN A 227 -6.85 20.51 -12.44
C GLN A 227 -7.84 21.43 -13.14
#